data_58c8c190e5ce34cdae4943448ac6a4c5
#
_entry.id   58c8c190e5ce34cdae4943448ac6a4c5
#
_cell.length_a   1.000
_cell.length_b   1.000
_cell.length_c   1.000
_cell.angle_alpha   90.00
_cell.angle_beta   90.00
_cell.angle_gamma   90.00
#
_symmetry.space_group_name_H-M   'P 1'
#
loop_
_entity.id
_entity.type
_entity.pdbx_description
1 polymer ?
#
loop_
_entity_poly.entity_id
_entity_poly.type
_entity_poly.pdbx_seq_one_letter_code
_entity_poly.pdbx_strand_id
1 'polypeptide(L)'
;MCNGSIMDKLISFALPLMVSSILQLRFNAVDIIVIGRFSGSQSLAAVGSTTALIAVFTNLFIGISLGANVLAARFYAAGRHKEMSETVHTAITLALISGILMAVIGQLFARSALELMATPDDVINLSSLYLRIYFLGMPFFMLYNYGAAILRAVGDTKRPLFFLIISGSVNAILNLLLVIVFHLDVAGVAISTVIAQMISCTLVLTCLYRSDSSYQLRFSKLKIQPLYMKQIFQVGVPAGIQSTVINFSNVLLQSSVNSFGSTAMAGYTAANNIFGFMYVSVNAVTQACMSFTSQNYGVGKYKRMDRVLQDCMILSVSVSLIMGILVYVFGPELLHIYTSEEDVIQCGMEILAYTTLTYFFCGLMDLFPGALRGMGHSTVPMILSIVGTVGLRIVWIFLLFPHNRSLDFLFISYPASWILTFIMQIICFYFVRKKVHRELKSLVSSEQQS
;
A
#
# COMPACT_ATOMS: atom_id res chain seq x y z
N MET A 1 -3.79 -19.59 -10.98
CA MET A 1 -4.27 -18.37 -11.63
C MET A 1 -4.36 -18.51 -13.17
N CYS A 2 -3.57 -19.38 -13.80
CA CYS A 2 -3.53 -19.50 -15.26
C CYS A 2 -4.63 -20.39 -15.88
N ASN A 3 -5.45 -21.10 -15.12
CA ASN A 3 -6.50 -22.02 -15.58
C ASN A 3 -7.79 -21.83 -14.77
N GLY A 4 -8.94 -22.31 -15.29
CA GLY A 4 -10.24 -22.29 -14.63
C GLY A 4 -10.90 -20.91 -14.57
N SER A 5 -11.97 -20.75 -13.74
CA SER A 5 -12.68 -19.49 -13.54
C SER A 5 -11.74 -18.39 -13.02
N ILE A 6 -11.81 -17.21 -13.60
CA ILE A 6 -10.98 -16.07 -13.19
C ILE A 6 -11.64 -15.38 -11.99
N MET A 7 -12.93 -15.08 -12.07
CA MET A 7 -13.64 -14.32 -11.04
C MET A 7 -13.59 -14.99 -9.67
N ASP A 8 -13.88 -16.30 -9.57
CA ASP A 8 -13.86 -17.04 -8.29
C ASP A 8 -12.47 -17.00 -7.66
N LYS A 9 -11.44 -17.17 -8.48
CA LYS A 9 -10.05 -17.13 -8.02
C LYS A 9 -9.60 -15.71 -7.62
N LEU A 10 -10.08 -14.68 -8.33
CA LEU A 10 -9.83 -13.28 -7.97
C LEU A 10 -10.46 -12.96 -6.62
N ILE A 11 -11.72 -13.33 -6.39
CA ILE A 11 -12.41 -13.10 -5.12
C ILE A 11 -11.68 -13.85 -3.99
N SER A 12 -11.37 -15.14 -4.20
CA SER A 12 -10.65 -15.95 -3.20
C SER A 12 -9.24 -15.40 -2.88
N PHE A 13 -8.62 -14.70 -3.80
CA PHE A 13 -7.31 -14.06 -3.62
C PHE A 13 -7.43 -12.66 -3.00
N ALA A 14 -8.35 -11.83 -3.50
CA ALA A 14 -8.51 -10.45 -3.06
C ALA A 14 -9.11 -10.35 -1.65
N LEU A 15 -10.06 -11.21 -1.29
CA LEU A 15 -10.74 -11.14 0.00
C LEU A 15 -9.79 -11.26 1.20
N PRO A 16 -8.85 -12.24 1.27
CA PRO A 16 -7.88 -12.28 2.35
C PRO A 16 -6.97 -11.05 2.38
N LEU A 17 -6.63 -10.45 1.22
CA LEU A 17 -5.85 -9.22 1.15
C LEU A 17 -6.63 -8.03 1.71
N MET A 18 -7.91 -7.90 1.37
CA MET A 18 -8.79 -6.86 1.92
C MET A 18 -8.86 -6.97 3.45
N VAL A 19 -9.13 -8.18 3.95
CA VAL A 19 -9.20 -8.44 5.40
C VAL A 19 -7.86 -8.12 6.07
N SER A 20 -6.73 -8.52 5.47
CA SER A 20 -5.39 -8.21 5.99
C SER A 20 -5.17 -6.71 6.14
N SER A 21 -5.52 -5.94 5.10
CA SER A 21 -5.31 -4.49 5.09
C SER A 21 -6.24 -3.76 6.07
N ILE A 22 -7.50 -4.20 6.19
CA ILE A 22 -8.44 -3.68 7.19
C ILE A 22 -7.94 -3.98 8.62
N LEU A 23 -7.41 -5.17 8.88
CA LEU A 23 -6.84 -5.53 10.17
C LEU A 23 -5.62 -4.68 10.50
N GLN A 24 -4.75 -4.40 9.53
CA GLN A 24 -3.61 -3.49 9.74
C GLN A 24 -4.07 -2.09 10.16
N LEU A 25 -5.10 -1.54 9.51
CA LEU A 25 -5.67 -0.25 9.92
C LEU A 25 -6.22 -0.30 11.35
N ARG A 26 -6.90 -1.39 11.73
CA ARG A 26 -7.41 -1.57 13.09
C ARG A 26 -6.30 -1.67 14.12
N PHE A 27 -5.22 -2.40 13.85
CA PHE A 27 -4.09 -2.50 14.77
C PHE A 27 -3.40 -1.16 14.96
N ASN A 28 -3.19 -0.38 13.90
CA ASN A 28 -2.68 0.99 14.01
C ASN A 28 -3.61 1.89 14.84
N ALA A 29 -4.93 1.74 14.69
CA ALA A 29 -5.89 2.48 15.51
C ALA A 29 -5.81 2.09 17.00
N VAL A 30 -5.60 0.80 17.32
CA VAL A 30 -5.39 0.34 18.70
C VAL A 30 -4.15 0.99 19.31
N ASP A 31 -3.04 1.07 18.58
CA ASP A 31 -1.81 1.72 19.02
C ASP A 31 -2.07 3.18 19.42
N ILE A 32 -2.78 3.92 18.56
CA ILE A 32 -3.14 5.33 18.79
C ILE A 32 -4.10 5.49 20.00
N ILE A 33 -5.10 4.62 20.13
CA ILE A 33 -6.07 4.65 21.23
C ILE A 33 -5.38 4.36 22.57
N VAL A 34 -4.53 3.37 22.61
CA VAL A 34 -3.80 2.99 23.86
C VAL A 34 -2.93 4.15 24.32
N ILE A 35 -2.14 4.73 23.44
CA ILE A 35 -1.30 5.89 23.77
C ILE A 35 -2.16 7.09 24.20
N GLY A 36 -3.18 7.44 23.44
CA GLY A 36 -4.00 8.61 23.73
C GLY A 36 -4.74 8.51 25.06
N ARG A 37 -5.19 7.31 25.45
CA ARG A 37 -5.91 7.11 26.72
C ARG A 37 -5.02 6.96 27.94
N PHE A 38 -3.84 6.36 27.81
CA PHE A 38 -3.04 5.92 28.96
C PHE A 38 -1.71 6.68 29.11
N SER A 39 -1.20 7.33 28.05
CA SER A 39 0.09 8.03 28.07
C SER A 39 -0.03 9.56 27.89
N GLY A 40 -1.22 10.06 27.59
CA GLY A 40 -1.50 11.49 27.50
C GLY A 40 -1.23 12.11 26.12
N SER A 41 -1.53 13.41 26.00
CA SER A 41 -1.53 14.14 24.73
C SER A 41 -0.15 14.31 24.09
N GLN A 42 0.91 14.46 24.90
CA GLN A 42 2.28 14.60 24.39
C GLN A 42 2.76 13.32 23.72
N SER A 43 2.50 12.15 24.33
CA SER A 43 2.84 10.84 23.76
C SER A 43 2.03 10.55 22.49
N LEU A 44 0.75 10.95 22.45
CA LEU A 44 -0.08 10.86 21.26
C LEU A 44 0.46 11.75 20.13
N ALA A 45 0.83 13.00 20.44
CA ALA A 45 1.44 13.92 19.48
C ALA A 45 2.79 13.38 18.95
N ALA A 46 3.57 12.75 19.83
CA ALA A 46 4.85 12.14 19.47
C ALA A 46 4.69 11.03 18.41
N VAL A 47 3.76 10.11 18.60
CA VAL A 47 3.49 9.03 17.64
C VAL A 47 2.88 9.61 16.35
N GLY A 48 1.94 10.53 16.48
CA GLY A 48 1.28 11.18 15.33
C GLY A 48 2.28 11.91 14.41
N SER A 49 3.23 12.66 14.98
CA SER A 49 4.24 13.41 14.20
C SER A 49 5.18 12.51 13.39
N THR A 50 5.40 11.26 13.83
CA THR A 50 6.29 10.31 13.14
C THR A 50 5.63 9.57 11.99
N THR A 51 4.31 9.51 11.93
CA THR A 51 3.55 8.68 10.97
C THR A 51 3.87 9.02 9.51
N ALA A 52 3.93 10.31 9.18
CA ALA A 52 4.24 10.77 7.82
C ALA A 52 5.65 10.35 7.39
N LEU A 53 6.61 10.47 8.30
CA LEU A 53 8.02 10.13 8.03
C LEU A 53 8.18 8.63 7.82
N ILE A 54 7.56 7.82 8.67
CA ILE A 54 7.52 6.36 8.52
C ILE A 54 6.89 5.98 7.18
N ALA A 55 5.76 6.61 6.81
CA ALA A 55 5.06 6.32 5.55
C ALA A 55 5.92 6.59 4.31
N VAL A 56 6.68 7.68 4.28
CA VAL A 56 7.58 8.02 3.15
C VAL A 56 8.59 6.90 2.91
N PHE A 57 9.27 6.46 3.96
CA PHE A 57 10.28 5.40 3.85
C PHE A 57 9.66 4.04 3.58
N THR A 58 8.61 3.66 4.28
CA THR A 58 8.00 2.34 4.12
C THR A 58 7.35 2.16 2.76
N ASN A 59 6.67 3.18 2.21
CA ASN A 59 6.01 3.09 0.91
C ASN A 59 6.99 2.84 -0.25
N LEU A 60 8.18 3.44 -0.20
CA LEU A 60 9.20 3.19 -1.22
C LEU A 60 9.61 1.71 -1.24
N PHE A 61 9.92 1.14 -0.08
CA PHE A 61 10.39 -0.25 0.02
C PHE A 61 9.27 -1.28 -0.15
N ILE A 62 8.04 -0.96 0.29
CA ILE A 62 6.85 -1.76 -0.05
C ILE A 62 6.68 -1.79 -1.58
N GLY A 63 6.85 -0.65 -2.25
CA GLY A 63 6.85 -0.60 -3.72
C GLY A 63 7.86 -1.55 -4.35
N ILE A 64 9.09 -1.62 -3.81
CA ILE A 64 10.12 -2.54 -4.32
C ILE A 64 9.70 -4.00 -4.12
N SER A 65 9.01 -4.33 -3.01
CA SER A 65 8.48 -5.69 -2.79
C SER A 65 7.42 -6.11 -3.83
N LEU A 66 6.69 -5.15 -4.42
CA LEU A 66 5.78 -5.42 -5.54
C LEU A 66 6.55 -5.89 -6.78
N GLY A 67 7.75 -5.36 -7.02
CA GLY A 67 8.64 -5.85 -8.07
C GLY A 67 9.05 -7.32 -7.87
N ALA A 68 9.35 -7.71 -6.64
CA ALA A 68 9.62 -9.10 -6.29
C ALA A 68 8.39 -10.00 -6.52
N ASN A 69 7.19 -9.52 -6.17
CA ASN A 69 5.94 -10.23 -6.45
C ASN A 69 5.76 -10.50 -7.95
N VAL A 70 5.89 -9.46 -8.77
CA VAL A 70 5.71 -9.56 -10.23
C VAL A 70 6.70 -10.55 -10.84
N LEU A 71 7.96 -10.48 -10.46
CA LEU A 71 8.99 -11.36 -11.03
C LEU A 71 8.80 -12.81 -10.57
N ALA A 72 8.55 -13.04 -9.29
CA ALA A 72 8.26 -14.35 -8.73
C ALA A 72 7.00 -14.98 -9.36
N ALA A 73 5.92 -14.20 -9.53
CA ALA A 73 4.69 -14.66 -10.15
C ALA A 73 4.91 -15.13 -11.60
N ARG A 74 5.72 -14.40 -12.35
CA ARG A 74 6.09 -14.72 -13.73
C ARG A 74 6.84 -16.05 -13.82
N PHE A 75 7.91 -16.22 -13.05
CA PHE A 75 8.74 -17.43 -13.09
C PHE A 75 8.03 -18.65 -12.51
N TYR A 76 7.23 -18.44 -11.45
CA TYR A 76 6.43 -19.52 -10.88
C TYR A 76 5.44 -20.11 -11.89
N ALA A 77 4.69 -19.25 -12.58
CA ALA A 77 3.72 -19.69 -13.58
C ALA A 77 4.36 -20.34 -14.82
N ALA A 78 5.53 -19.86 -15.22
CA ALA A 78 6.30 -20.41 -16.34
C ALA A 78 7.04 -21.73 -16.01
N GLY A 79 6.97 -22.23 -14.77
CA GLY A 79 7.68 -23.43 -14.34
C GLY A 79 9.22 -23.28 -14.30
N ARG A 80 9.71 -22.04 -14.31
CA ARG A 80 11.15 -21.72 -14.32
C ARG A 80 11.71 -21.78 -12.90
N HIS A 81 11.93 -22.99 -12.40
CA HIS A 81 12.27 -23.26 -11.00
C HIS A 81 13.58 -22.61 -10.54
N LYS A 82 14.61 -22.59 -11.41
CA LYS A 82 15.91 -21.99 -11.10
C LYS A 82 15.77 -20.49 -10.91
N GLU A 83 15.15 -19.81 -11.86
CA GLU A 83 14.95 -18.37 -11.85
C GLU A 83 14.00 -17.93 -10.70
N MET A 84 13.01 -18.77 -10.40
CA MET A 84 12.15 -18.56 -9.24
C MET A 84 12.95 -18.61 -7.94
N SER A 85 13.78 -19.62 -7.75
CA SER A 85 14.65 -19.75 -6.57
C SER A 85 15.62 -18.58 -6.47
N GLU A 86 16.29 -18.19 -7.55
CA GLU A 86 17.21 -17.05 -7.56
C GLU A 86 16.51 -15.71 -7.27
N THR A 87 15.28 -15.55 -7.76
CA THR A 87 14.43 -14.37 -7.45
C THR A 87 14.07 -14.32 -5.97
N VAL A 88 13.66 -15.42 -5.36
CA VAL A 88 13.33 -15.51 -3.94
C VAL A 88 14.53 -15.14 -3.07
N HIS A 89 15.69 -15.73 -3.34
CA HIS A 89 16.90 -15.46 -2.56
C HIS A 89 17.39 -14.01 -2.74
N THR A 90 17.32 -13.46 -3.96
CA THR A 90 17.62 -12.05 -4.23
C THR A 90 16.64 -11.12 -3.49
N ALA A 91 15.34 -11.40 -3.53
CA ALA A 91 14.32 -10.59 -2.87
C ALA A 91 14.48 -10.57 -1.34
N ILE A 92 14.71 -11.72 -0.72
CA ILE A 92 14.92 -11.81 0.74
C ILE A 92 16.26 -11.15 1.15
N THR A 93 17.31 -11.29 0.36
CA THR A 93 18.59 -10.59 0.63
C THR A 93 18.41 -9.08 0.51
N LEU A 94 17.68 -8.58 -0.51
CA LEU A 94 17.35 -7.16 -0.65
C LEU A 94 16.51 -6.65 0.52
N ALA A 95 15.53 -7.44 0.98
CA ALA A 95 14.73 -7.09 2.14
C ALA A 95 15.58 -6.92 3.41
N LEU A 96 16.52 -7.83 3.64
CA LEU A 96 17.42 -7.76 4.79
C LEU A 96 18.34 -6.52 4.70
N ILE A 97 18.98 -6.30 3.56
CA ILE A 97 19.90 -5.16 3.35
C ILE A 97 19.13 -3.85 3.48
N SER A 98 17.99 -3.71 2.81
CA SER A 98 17.16 -2.49 2.88
C SER A 98 16.65 -2.24 4.30
N GLY A 99 16.25 -3.28 5.03
CA GLY A 99 15.81 -3.19 6.41
C GLY A 99 16.94 -2.73 7.35
N ILE A 100 18.13 -3.31 7.23
CA ILE A 100 19.32 -2.90 8.01
C ILE A 100 19.71 -1.45 7.66
N LEU A 101 19.72 -1.10 6.37
CA LEU A 101 20.01 0.26 5.93
C LEU A 101 19.04 1.26 6.57
N MET A 102 17.73 0.93 6.56
CA MET A 102 16.71 1.77 7.17
C MET A 102 16.86 1.84 8.71
N ALA A 103 17.22 0.75 9.36
CA ALA A 103 17.50 0.77 10.79
C ALA A 103 18.67 1.73 11.12
N VAL A 104 19.76 1.67 10.36
CA VAL A 104 20.92 2.57 10.52
C VAL A 104 20.54 4.04 10.25
N ILE A 105 19.84 4.31 9.14
CA ILE A 105 19.35 5.65 8.80
C ILE A 105 18.46 6.19 9.92
N GLY A 106 17.53 5.38 10.43
CA GLY A 106 16.65 5.75 11.53
C GLY A 106 17.41 6.11 12.82
N GLN A 107 18.46 5.35 13.15
CA GLN A 107 19.27 5.68 14.33
C GLN A 107 20.05 6.99 14.18
N LEU A 108 20.60 7.25 13.00
CA LEU A 108 21.45 8.41 12.76
C LEU A 108 20.63 9.71 12.53
N PHE A 109 19.52 9.62 11.79
CA PHE A 109 18.83 10.80 11.27
C PHE A 109 17.43 11.04 11.85
N ALA A 110 16.94 10.18 12.78
CA ALA A 110 15.59 10.34 13.33
C ALA A 110 15.36 11.74 13.92
N ARG A 111 16.27 12.24 14.73
CA ARG A 111 16.15 13.56 15.37
C ARG A 111 16.22 14.68 14.35
N SER A 112 17.21 14.65 13.46
CA SER A 112 17.39 15.70 12.42
C SER A 112 16.20 15.77 11.46
N ALA A 113 15.59 14.63 11.14
CA ALA A 113 14.37 14.58 10.32
C ALA A 113 13.18 15.24 11.05
N LEU A 114 13.03 15.02 12.34
CA LEU A 114 11.97 15.64 13.17
C LEU A 114 12.21 17.15 13.33
N GLU A 115 13.45 17.59 13.48
CA GLU A 115 13.82 19.02 13.51
C GLU A 115 13.48 19.72 12.18
N LEU A 116 13.77 19.08 11.04
CA LEU A 116 13.36 19.56 9.71
C LEU A 116 11.84 19.67 9.53
N MET A 117 11.08 18.84 10.24
CA MET A 117 9.61 18.87 10.26
C MET A 117 9.05 19.90 11.25
N ALA A 118 9.91 20.69 11.92
CA ALA A 118 9.54 21.64 12.96
C ALA A 118 8.71 21.01 14.10
N THR A 119 9.10 19.78 14.51
CA THR A 119 8.47 19.10 15.65
C THR A 119 8.73 19.91 16.94
N PRO A 120 7.70 20.21 17.77
CA PRO A 120 7.86 20.98 18.99
C PRO A 120 8.85 20.36 19.99
N ASP A 121 9.59 21.23 20.72
CA ASP A 121 10.66 20.79 21.64
C ASP A 121 10.16 19.91 22.80
N ASP A 122 8.92 20.08 23.22
CA ASP A 122 8.28 19.27 24.28
C ASP A 122 7.94 17.84 23.84
N VAL A 123 7.87 17.60 22.51
CA VAL A 123 7.47 16.32 21.92
C VAL A 123 8.64 15.60 21.23
N ILE A 124 9.65 16.36 20.75
CA ILE A 124 10.72 15.83 19.87
C ILE A 124 11.51 14.68 20.49
N ASN A 125 11.70 14.67 21.80
CA ASN A 125 12.45 13.61 22.48
C ASN A 125 11.66 12.30 22.49
N LEU A 126 10.33 12.35 22.72
CA LEU A 126 9.44 11.19 22.67
C LEU A 126 9.30 10.68 21.24
N SER A 127 9.14 11.58 20.27
CA SER A 127 9.08 11.26 18.84
C SER A 127 10.36 10.58 18.36
N SER A 128 11.52 11.11 18.76
CA SER A 128 12.83 10.55 18.42
C SER A 128 13.03 9.15 19.01
N LEU A 129 12.63 8.95 20.28
CA LEU A 129 12.68 7.64 20.94
C LEU A 129 11.80 6.63 20.22
N TYR A 130 10.53 6.99 19.95
CA TYR A 130 9.59 6.15 19.20
C TYR A 130 10.16 5.76 17.85
N LEU A 131 10.64 6.75 17.08
CA LEU A 131 11.15 6.55 15.73
C LEU A 131 12.38 5.63 15.72
N ARG A 132 13.33 5.83 16.65
CA ARG A 132 14.51 4.98 16.76
C ARG A 132 14.15 3.53 17.05
N ILE A 133 13.26 3.29 18.01
CA ILE A 133 12.81 1.92 18.32
C ILE A 133 12.08 1.32 17.11
N TYR A 134 11.18 2.07 16.49
CA TYR A 134 10.46 1.61 15.32
C TYR A 134 11.39 1.19 14.17
N PHE A 135 12.42 2.01 13.88
CA PHE A 135 13.38 1.71 12.82
C PHE A 135 14.26 0.49 13.11
N LEU A 136 14.48 0.11 14.38
CA LEU A 136 15.12 -1.18 14.72
C LEU A 136 14.27 -2.37 14.26
N GLY A 137 12.96 -2.21 14.13
CA GLY A 137 12.07 -3.24 13.60
C GLY A 137 12.07 -3.36 12.07
N MET A 138 12.66 -2.40 11.34
CA MET A 138 12.61 -2.35 9.88
C MET A 138 13.15 -3.61 9.16
N PRO A 139 14.22 -4.27 9.61
CA PRO A 139 14.65 -5.53 8.99
C PRO A 139 13.53 -6.59 9.00
N PHE A 140 12.80 -6.73 10.10
CA PHE A 140 11.70 -7.68 10.24
C PHE A 140 10.50 -7.27 9.41
N PHE A 141 10.16 -5.98 9.39
CA PHE A 141 9.11 -5.43 8.56
C PHE A 141 9.36 -5.67 7.07
N MET A 142 10.58 -5.42 6.59
CA MET A 142 10.95 -5.64 5.19
C MET A 142 10.93 -7.13 4.84
N LEU A 143 11.51 -7.99 5.66
CA LEU A 143 11.50 -9.44 5.44
C LEU A 143 10.07 -10.00 5.38
N TYR A 144 9.17 -9.53 6.24
CA TYR A 144 7.76 -9.90 6.17
C TYR A 144 7.11 -9.46 4.85
N ASN A 145 7.29 -8.19 4.45
CA ASN A 145 6.65 -7.66 3.23
C ASN A 145 7.12 -8.39 1.96
N TYR A 146 8.42 -8.64 1.84
CA TYR A 146 8.97 -9.37 0.69
C TYR A 146 8.57 -10.85 0.72
N GLY A 147 8.61 -11.49 1.88
CA GLY A 147 8.15 -12.89 2.03
C GLY A 147 6.67 -13.04 1.70
N ALA A 148 5.82 -12.13 2.20
CA ALA A 148 4.40 -12.08 1.85
C ALA A 148 4.18 -11.78 0.36
N ALA A 149 5.02 -10.95 -0.27
CA ALA A 149 4.98 -10.70 -1.71
C ALA A 149 5.26 -11.98 -2.52
N ILE A 150 6.21 -12.80 -2.09
CA ILE A 150 6.51 -14.12 -2.70
C ILE A 150 5.31 -15.07 -2.54
N LEU A 151 4.70 -15.16 -1.36
CA LEU A 151 3.51 -16.00 -1.15
C LEU A 151 2.33 -15.53 -2.01
N ARG A 152 2.10 -14.22 -2.11
CA ARG A 152 1.10 -13.67 -3.03
C ARG A 152 1.40 -14.00 -4.49
N ALA A 153 2.67 -13.98 -4.89
CA ALA A 153 3.10 -14.32 -6.25
C ALA A 153 2.69 -15.74 -6.66
N VAL A 154 2.72 -16.69 -5.73
CA VAL A 154 2.32 -18.08 -5.98
C VAL A 154 0.82 -18.32 -5.75
N GLY A 155 0.08 -17.30 -5.33
CA GLY A 155 -1.38 -17.37 -5.15
C GLY A 155 -1.83 -17.58 -3.72
N ASP A 156 -0.94 -17.57 -2.75
CA ASP A 156 -1.26 -17.77 -1.34
C ASP A 156 -1.40 -16.41 -0.63
N THR A 157 -2.62 -16.00 -0.39
CA THR A 157 -2.96 -14.79 0.38
C THR A 157 -3.48 -15.11 1.78
N LYS A 158 -3.84 -16.39 2.04
CA LYS A 158 -4.40 -16.82 3.31
C LYS A 158 -3.34 -16.92 4.41
N ARG A 159 -2.16 -17.48 4.10
CA ARG A 159 -1.07 -17.59 5.07
C ARG A 159 -0.59 -16.23 5.56
N PRO A 160 -0.28 -15.23 4.70
CA PRO A 160 0.05 -13.87 5.15
C PRO A 160 -1.03 -13.24 6.04
N LEU A 161 -2.31 -13.42 5.73
CA LEU A 161 -3.42 -12.99 6.59
C LEU A 161 -3.35 -13.63 7.98
N PHE A 162 -3.14 -14.94 8.04
CA PHE A 162 -3.06 -15.65 9.31
C PHE A 162 -1.86 -15.19 10.15
N PHE A 163 -0.71 -14.97 9.53
CA PHE A 163 0.48 -14.42 10.20
C PHE A 163 0.21 -13.04 10.79
N LEU A 164 -0.54 -12.20 10.04
CA LEU A 164 -0.91 -10.87 10.50
C LEU A 164 -1.91 -10.93 11.68
N ILE A 165 -2.87 -11.84 11.66
CA ILE A 165 -3.80 -12.02 12.79
C ILE A 165 -3.03 -12.38 14.06
N ILE A 166 -2.09 -13.32 14.00
CA ILE A 166 -1.28 -13.71 15.15
C ILE A 166 -0.44 -12.54 15.64
N SER A 167 0.34 -11.93 14.77
CA SER A 167 1.25 -10.86 15.14
C SER A 167 0.52 -9.60 15.62
N GLY A 168 -0.60 -9.24 15.00
CA GLY A 168 -1.41 -8.10 15.39
C GLY A 168 -2.14 -8.32 16.73
N SER A 169 -2.60 -9.54 17.01
CA SER A 169 -3.18 -9.88 18.32
C SER A 169 -2.13 -9.77 19.43
N VAL A 170 -0.90 -10.26 19.17
CA VAL A 170 0.22 -10.12 20.12
C VAL A 170 0.59 -8.65 20.30
N ASN A 171 0.63 -7.86 19.22
CA ASN A 171 0.87 -6.42 19.28
C ASN A 171 -0.14 -5.73 20.21
N ALA A 172 -1.44 -5.98 20.04
CA ALA A 172 -2.49 -5.37 20.85
C ALA A 172 -2.35 -5.76 22.35
N ILE A 173 -2.07 -7.01 22.64
CA ILE A 173 -1.85 -7.49 24.02
C ILE A 173 -0.60 -6.83 24.62
N LEU A 174 0.51 -6.80 23.89
CA LEU A 174 1.75 -6.20 24.35
C LEU A 174 1.63 -4.69 24.54
N ASN A 175 0.88 -3.98 23.68
CA ASN A 175 0.59 -2.56 23.87
C ASN A 175 -0.07 -2.29 25.22
N LEU A 176 -1.13 -3.05 25.53
CA LEU A 176 -1.81 -2.91 26.82
C LEU A 176 -0.88 -3.21 27.97
N LEU A 177 -0.08 -4.30 27.87
CA LEU A 177 0.84 -4.71 28.92
C LEU A 177 1.97 -3.66 29.12
N LEU A 178 2.66 -3.25 28.05
CA LEU A 178 3.84 -2.38 28.13
C LEU A 178 3.46 -0.94 28.48
N VAL A 179 2.32 -0.45 28.01
CA VAL A 179 1.87 0.92 28.29
C VAL A 179 1.17 1.01 29.65
N ILE A 180 0.25 0.09 29.99
CA ILE A 180 -0.57 0.20 31.19
C ILE A 180 0.14 -0.37 32.41
N VAL A 181 0.77 -1.54 32.29
CA VAL A 181 1.39 -2.23 33.44
C VAL A 181 2.83 -1.77 33.66
N PHE A 182 3.61 -1.66 32.58
CA PHE A 182 5.03 -1.27 32.67
C PHE A 182 5.27 0.23 32.51
N HIS A 183 4.24 1.03 32.18
CA HIS A 183 4.31 2.49 32.02
C HIS A 183 5.43 2.96 31.07
N LEU A 184 5.65 2.23 29.96
CA LEU A 184 6.71 2.54 29.00
C LEU A 184 6.29 3.57 27.93
N ASP A 185 5.09 4.14 28.00
CA ASP A 185 4.58 5.16 27.10
C ASP A 185 4.84 4.86 25.60
N VAL A 186 5.40 5.81 24.86
CA VAL A 186 5.73 5.66 23.43
C VAL A 186 6.70 4.51 23.15
N ALA A 187 7.62 4.24 24.08
CA ALA A 187 8.56 3.13 23.94
C ALA A 187 7.82 1.79 24.00
N GLY A 188 6.80 1.66 24.85
CA GLY A 188 5.97 0.46 24.96
C GLY A 188 5.28 0.11 23.64
N VAL A 189 4.68 1.08 22.96
CA VAL A 189 4.03 0.85 21.66
C VAL A 189 5.05 0.55 20.57
N ALA A 190 6.19 1.25 20.54
CA ALA A 190 7.23 0.95 19.55
C ALA A 190 7.79 -0.46 19.72
N ILE A 191 8.07 -0.90 20.97
CA ILE A 191 8.58 -2.24 21.27
C ILE A 191 7.55 -3.32 20.90
N SER A 192 6.27 -3.12 21.24
CA SER A 192 5.21 -4.08 20.88
C SER A 192 5.07 -4.24 19.36
N THR A 193 5.21 -3.14 18.61
CA THR A 193 5.21 -3.16 17.15
C THR A 193 6.41 -3.91 16.60
N VAL A 194 7.62 -3.69 17.13
CA VAL A 194 8.83 -4.43 16.72
C VAL A 194 8.69 -5.93 17.00
N ILE A 195 8.18 -6.31 18.18
CA ILE A 195 7.96 -7.73 18.51
C ILE A 195 6.94 -8.37 17.57
N ALA A 196 5.85 -7.67 17.27
CA ALA A 196 4.85 -8.14 16.29
C ALA A 196 5.47 -8.34 14.90
N GLN A 197 6.33 -7.41 14.44
CA GLN A 197 7.06 -7.53 13.20
C GLN A 197 8.04 -8.73 13.21
N MET A 198 8.71 -8.98 14.32
CA MET A 198 9.57 -10.17 14.49
C MET A 198 8.76 -11.46 14.36
N ILE A 199 7.58 -11.53 14.98
CA ILE A 199 6.70 -12.70 14.90
C ILE A 199 6.24 -12.94 13.47
N SER A 200 5.70 -11.93 12.79
CA SER A 200 5.23 -12.06 11.41
C SER A 200 6.37 -12.41 10.44
N CYS A 201 7.55 -11.84 10.63
CA CYS A 201 8.77 -12.17 9.89
C CYS A 201 9.15 -13.65 10.09
N THR A 202 9.21 -14.11 11.35
CA THR A 202 9.57 -15.50 11.68
C THR A 202 8.57 -16.47 11.04
N LEU A 203 7.29 -16.18 11.12
CA LEU A 203 6.24 -17.02 10.53
C LEU A 203 6.36 -17.11 9.00
N VAL A 204 6.57 -15.99 8.32
CA VAL A 204 6.71 -16.00 6.85
C VAL A 204 7.99 -16.68 6.40
N LEU A 205 9.12 -16.43 7.06
CA LEU A 205 10.39 -17.08 6.71
C LEU A 205 10.35 -18.59 6.98
N THR A 206 9.74 -19.02 8.10
CA THR A 206 9.53 -20.44 8.41
C THR A 206 8.64 -21.10 7.36
N CYS A 207 7.59 -20.42 6.91
CA CYS A 207 6.72 -20.90 5.85
C CYS A 207 7.49 -21.10 4.53
N LEU A 208 8.32 -20.14 4.13
CA LEU A 208 9.16 -20.26 2.93
C LEU A 208 10.23 -21.32 3.08
N TYR A 209 10.86 -21.45 4.24
CA TYR A 209 11.90 -22.44 4.52
C TYR A 209 11.37 -23.88 4.47
N ARG A 210 10.17 -24.12 5.05
CA ARG A 210 9.52 -25.45 5.08
C ARG A 210 8.78 -25.83 3.81
N SER A 211 8.76 -24.96 2.81
CA SER A 211 8.10 -25.25 1.54
C SER A 211 8.95 -26.22 0.71
N ASP A 212 8.33 -27.25 0.11
CA ASP A 212 8.99 -28.18 -0.83
C ASP A 212 8.81 -27.75 -2.28
N SER A 213 8.63 -26.45 -2.54
CA SER A 213 8.37 -25.89 -3.85
C SER A 213 9.55 -25.08 -4.38
N SER A 214 9.47 -24.64 -5.64
CA SER A 214 10.52 -23.80 -6.29
C SER A 214 10.81 -22.46 -5.59
N TYR A 215 9.92 -22.02 -4.70
CA TYR A 215 10.10 -20.82 -3.87
C TYR A 215 10.64 -21.12 -2.44
N GLN A 216 11.16 -22.35 -2.21
CA GLN A 216 11.80 -22.71 -0.95
C GLN A 216 12.95 -21.76 -0.64
N LEU A 217 12.94 -21.18 0.57
CA LEU A 217 14.06 -20.38 1.07
C LEU A 217 15.12 -21.29 1.69
N ARG A 218 16.35 -21.14 1.24
CA ARG A 218 17.54 -21.78 1.84
C ARG A 218 18.53 -20.70 2.22
N PHE A 219 18.79 -20.51 3.51
CA PHE A 219 19.68 -19.45 4.00
C PHE A 219 21.10 -19.53 3.40
N SER A 220 21.59 -20.75 3.11
CA SER A 220 22.90 -20.97 2.45
C SER A 220 22.96 -20.45 1.01
N LYS A 221 21.83 -20.19 0.37
CA LYS A 221 21.73 -19.69 -1.01
C LYS A 221 21.42 -18.20 -1.10
N LEU A 222 21.39 -17.49 0.02
CA LEU A 222 21.17 -16.04 0.02
C LEU A 222 22.28 -15.35 -0.77
N LYS A 223 21.88 -14.74 -1.89
CA LYS A 223 22.77 -14.04 -2.81
C LYS A 223 21.95 -13.05 -3.64
N ILE A 224 22.53 -11.89 -3.90
CA ILE A 224 21.97 -10.95 -4.88
C ILE A 224 22.42 -11.37 -6.26
N GLN A 225 21.44 -11.63 -7.12
CA GLN A 225 21.66 -11.79 -8.55
C GLN A 225 21.37 -10.45 -9.24
N PRO A 226 22.38 -9.77 -9.84
CA PRO A 226 22.22 -8.43 -10.39
C PRO A 226 21.10 -8.31 -11.43
N LEU A 227 20.91 -9.37 -12.22
CA LEU A 227 19.85 -9.42 -13.23
C LEU A 227 18.45 -9.31 -12.60
N TYR A 228 18.16 -10.13 -11.59
CA TYR A 228 16.85 -10.12 -10.93
C TYR A 228 16.66 -8.91 -10.03
N MET A 229 17.72 -8.43 -9.37
CA MET A 229 17.71 -7.17 -8.65
C MET A 229 17.29 -6.01 -9.56
N LYS A 230 17.90 -5.90 -10.74
CA LYS A 230 17.56 -4.87 -11.73
C LYS A 230 16.09 -4.97 -12.14
N GLN A 231 15.58 -6.15 -12.41
CA GLN A 231 14.19 -6.37 -12.81
C GLN A 231 13.20 -6.05 -11.66
N ILE A 232 13.53 -6.42 -10.42
CA ILE A 232 12.76 -6.06 -9.23
C ILE A 232 12.68 -4.53 -9.11
N PHE A 233 13.81 -3.83 -9.26
CA PHE A 233 13.86 -2.37 -9.16
C PHE A 233 13.13 -1.66 -10.30
N GLN A 234 13.21 -2.18 -11.52
CA GLN A 234 12.49 -1.62 -12.67
C GLN A 234 10.97 -1.56 -12.48
N VAL A 235 10.41 -2.51 -11.74
CA VAL A 235 8.98 -2.52 -11.42
C VAL A 235 8.71 -1.84 -10.08
N GLY A 236 9.51 -2.13 -9.08
CA GLY A 236 9.24 -1.75 -7.70
C GLY A 236 9.55 -0.32 -7.36
N VAL A 237 10.68 0.24 -7.82
CA VAL A 237 11.06 1.62 -7.52
C VAL A 237 10.04 2.63 -8.06
N PRO A 238 9.61 2.55 -9.34
CA PRO A 238 8.56 3.44 -9.82
C PRO A 238 7.24 3.30 -9.03
N ALA A 239 6.87 2.09 -8.61
CA ALA A 239 5.67 1.88 -7.80
C ALA A 239 5.77 2.56 -6.42
N GLY A 240 6.94 2.46 -5.77
CA GLY A 240 7.20 3.13 -4.49
C GLY A 240 7.22 4.64 -4.60
N ILE A 241 7.88 5.19 -5.63
CA ILE A 241 7.90 6.64 -5.90
C ILE A 241 6.47 7.14 -6.14
N GLN A 242 5.66 6.45 -6.95
CA GLN A 242 4.28 6.82 -7.19
C GLN A 242 3.49 6.94 -5.88
N SER A 243 3.57 5.94 -5.01
CA SER A 243 2.85 5.93 -3.73
C SER A 243 3.30 7.09 -2.82
N THR A 244 4.60 7.34 -2.75
CA THR A 244 5.16 8.43 -1.94
C THR A 244 4.70 9.80 -2.43
N VAL A 245 4.75 10.04 -3.74
CA VAL A 245 4.37 11.34 -4.34
C VAL A 245 2.86 11.60 -4.25
N ILE A 246 2.04 10.56 -4.40
CA ILE A 246 0.57 10.69 -4.21
C ILE A 246 0.25 11.05 -2.76
N ASN A 247 0.92 10.44 -1.77
CA ASN A 247 0.73 10.78 -0.36
C ASN A 247 1.11 12.24 -0.08
N PHE A 248 2.20 12.74 -0.69
CA PHE A 248 2.57 14.16 -0.59
C PHE A 248 1.49 15.08 -1.16
N SER A 249 0.85 14.71 -2.27
CA SER A 249 -0.29 15.44 -2.84
C SER A 249 -1.49 15.54 -1.87
N ASN A 250 -1.74 14.49 -1.09
CA ASN A 250 -2.78 14.52 -0.07
C ASN A 250 -2.46 15.51 1.07
N VAL A 251 -1.18 15.68 1.42
CA VAL A 251 -0.74 16.69 2.39
C VAL A 251 -0.99 18.12 1.88
N LEU A 252 -0.79 18.37 0.58
CA LEU A 252 -1.10 19.68 -0.03
C LEU A 252 -2.60 19.99 0.04
N LEU A 253 -3.45 19.01 -0.25
CA LEU A 253 -4.91 19.17 -0.11
C LEU A 253 -5.31 19.42 1.35
N GLN A 254 -4.75 18.67 2.29
CA GLN A 254 -4.95 18.88 3.72
C GLN A 254 -4.60 20.30 4.15
N SER A 255 -3.47 20.83 3.67
CA SER A 255 -3.05 22.21 3.95
C SER A 255 -4.08 23.24 3.46
N SER A 256 -4.68 22.99 2.29
CA SER A 256 -5.74 23.86 1.74
C SER A 256 -7.02 23.78 2.57
N VAL A 257 -7.42 22.59 3.04
CA VAL A 257 -8.57 22.41 3.94
C VAL A 257 -8.33 23.12 5.27
N ASN A 258 -7.11 23.08 5.81
CA ASN A 258 -6.77 23.74 7.07
C ASN A 258 -7.02 25.26 7.03
N SER A 259 -6.99 25.88 5.84
CA SER A 259 -7.29 27.33 5.70
C SER A 259 -8.75 27.70 5.96
N PHE A 260 -9.66 26.71 6.02
CA PHE A 260 -11.09 26.91 6.37
C PHE A 260 -11.39 26.81 7.87
N GLY A 261 -10.37 26.54 8.69
CA GLY A 261 -10.51 26.46 10.13
C GLY A 261 -10.62 25.04 10.69
N SER A 262 -10.72 24.97 12.02
CA SER A 262 -10.64 23.69 12.76
C SER A 262 -11.79 22.74 12.48
N THR A 263 -12.99 23.25 12.26
CA THR A 263 -14.19 22.44 11.93
C THR A 263 -14.02 21.70 10.62
N ALA A 264 -13.60 22.39 9.55
CA ALA A 264 -13.34 21.80 8.26
C ALA A 264 -12.18 20.77 8.32
N MET A 265 -11.12 21.09 9.07
CA MET A 265 -9.98 20.20 9.28
C MET A 265 -10.40 18.90 10.00
N ALA A 266 -11.25 19.02 11.03
CA ALA A 266 -11.75 17.86 11.76
C ALA A 266 -12.65 16.97 10.89
N GLY A 267 -13.59 17.58 10.15
CA GLY A 267 -14.47 16.86 9.20
C GLY A 267 -13.69 16.15 8.10
N TYR A 268 -12.73 16.83 7.50
CA TYR A 268 -11.83 16.21 6.50
C TYR A 268 -11.03 15.05 7.09
N THR A 269 -10.49 15.17 8.29
CA THR A 269 -9.71 14.11 8.94
C THR A 269 -10.58 12.89 9.22
N ALA A 270 -11.80 13.08 9.72
CA ALA A 270 -12.74 11.99 9.96
C ALA A 270 -13.12 11.28 8.65
N ALA A 271 -13.43 12.03 7.58
CA ALA A 271 -13.71 11.48 6.27
C ALA A 271 -12.52 10.72 5.68
N ASN A 272 -11.29 11.22 5.82
CA ASN A 272 -10.08 10.54 5.34
C ASN A 272 -9.85 9.19 6.04
N ASN A 273 -10.17 9.06 7.32
CA ASN A 273 -10.10 7.76 7.99
C ASN A 273 -11.07 6.75 7.36
N ILE A 274 -12.29 7.20 7.01
CA ILE A 274 -13.27 6.35 6.31
C ILE A 274 -12.75 5.96 4.91
N PHE A 275 -12.16 6.91 4.16
CA PHE A 275 -11.53 6.62 2.87
C PHE A 275 -10.41 5.61 2.96
N GLY A 276 -9.66 5.58 4.05
CA GLY A 276 -8.63 4.57 4.28
C GLY A 276 -9.16 3.15 4.12
N PHE A 277 -10.34 2.86 4.67
CA PHE A 277 -10.98 1.54 4.53
C PHE A 277 -11.44 1.23 3.10
N MET A 278 -11.96 2.23 2.39
CA MET A 278 -12.32 2.09 0.98
C MET A 278 -11.08 1.83 0.12
N TYR A 279 -10.01 2.60 0.34
CA TYR A 279 -8.77 2.50 -0.43
C TYR A 279 -8.11 1.13 -0.31
N VAL A 280 -7.95 0.60 0.92
CA VAL A 280 -7.30 -0.70 1.11
C VAL A 280 -8.09 -1.85 0.47
N SER A 281 -9.43 -1.73 0.43
CA SER A 281 -10.31 -2.71 -0.21
C SER A 281 -10.10 -2.74 -1.72
N VAL A 282 -10.08 -1.59 -2.36
CA VAL A 282 -9.85 -1.45 -3.81
C VAL A 282 -8.41 -1.82 -4.19
N ASN A 283 -7.42 -1.43 -3.37
CA ASN A 283 -6.02 -1.77 -3.58
C ASN A 283 -5.77 -3.28 -3.56
N ALA A 284 -6.54 -4.06 -2.79
CA ALA A 284 -6.46 -5.51 -2.80
C ALA A 284 -6.82 -6.10 -4.18
N VAL A 285 -7.81 -5.54 -4.88
CA VAL A 285 -8.18 -5.92 -6.26
C VAL A 285 -7.05 -5.57 -7.23
N THR A 286 -6.42 -4.40 -7.06
CA THR A 286 -5.26 -3.99 -7.88
C THR A 286 -4.08 -4.94 -7.70
N GLN A 287 -3.78 -5.37 -6.48
CA GLN A 287 -2.73 -6.36 -6.21
C GLN A 287 -3.07 -7.74 -6.80
N ALA A 288 -4.34 -8.14 -6.75
CA ALA A 288 -4.81 -9.35 -7.42
C ALA A 288 -4.61 -9.25 -8.94
N CYS A 289 -5.05 -8.15 -9.56
CA CYS A 289 -4.85 -7.89 -10.99
C CYS A 289 -3.38 -7.99 -11.40
N MET A 290 -2.49 -7.36 -10.64
CA MET A 290 -1.04 -7.39 -10.89
C MET A 290 -0.48 -8.82 -10.85
N SER A 291 -0.82 -9.60 -9.81
CA SER A 291 -0.31 -10.97 -9.63
C SER A 291 -0.85 -11.92 -10.71
N PHE A 292 -2.16 -11.84 -11.02
CA PHE A 292 -2.79 -12.66 -12.07
C PHE A 292 -2.26 -12.31 -13.46
N THR A 293 -2.10 -11.01 -13.76
CA THR A 293 -1.53 -10.54 -15.03
C THR A 293 -0.09 -11.05 -15.18
N SER A 294 0.73 -10.93 -14.14
CA SER A 294 2.13 -11.37 -14.17
C SER A 294 2.27 -12.88 -14.38
N GLN A 295 1.44 -13.71 -13.72
CA GLN A 295 1.43 -15.15 -13.94
C GLN A 295 1.01 -15.49 -15.38
N ASN A 296 -0.05 -14.86 -15.91
CA ASN A 296 -0.51 -15.12 -17.28
C ASN A 296 0.47 -14.59 -18.33
N TYR A 297 1.19 -13.51 -18.03
CA TYR A 297 2.29 -13.01 -18.84
C TYR A 297 3.44 -14.04 -18.93
N GLY A 298 3.82 -14.64 -17.80
CA GLY A 298 4.89 -15.65 -17.73
C GLY A 298 4.63 -16.89 -18.60
N VAL A 299 3.35 -17.27 -18.80
CA VAL A 299 2.95 -18.42 -19.64
C VAL A 299 2.44 -18.01 -21.04
N GLY A 300 2.57 -16.74 -21.43
CA GLY A 300 2.17 -16.27 -22.76
C GLY A 300 0.65 -16.22 -22.99
N LYS A 301 -0.19 -16.30 -21.96
CA LYS A 301 -1.67 -16.31 -22.10
C LYS A 301 -2.26 -14.90 -22.22
N TYR A 302 -1.90 -14.17 -23.30
CA TYR A 302 -2.29 -12.76 -23.47
C TYR A 302 -3.81 -12.51 -23.51
N LYS A 303 -4.60 -13.38 -24.14
CA LYS A 303 -6.07 -13.28 -24.14
C LYS A 303 -6.67 -13.41 -22.73
N ARG A 304 -6.02 -14.21 -21.88
CA ARG A 304 -6.44 -14.37 -20.49
C ARG A 304 -6.07 -13.16 -19.63
N MET A 305 -4.96 -12.47 -19.93
CA MET A 305 -4.61 -11.20 -19.28
C MET A 305 -5.69 -10.14 -19.50
N ASP A 306 -6.24 -10.05 -20.72
CA ASP A 306 -7.34 -9.12 -21.04
C ASP A 306 -8.60 -9.43 -20.20
N ARG A 307 -8.95 -10.71 -20.08
CA ARG A 307 -10.09 -11.13 -19.25
C ARG A 307 -9.84 -10.88 -17.76
N VAL A 308 -8.61 -11.11 -17.29
CA VAL A 308 -8.23 -10.77 -15.90
C VAL A 308 -8.47 -9.29 -15.63
N LEU A 309 -8.06 -8.40 -16.54
CA LEU A 309 -8.30 -6.97 -16.37
C LEU A 309 -9.80 -6.65 -16.35
N GLN A 310 -10.60 -7.23 -17.28
CA GLN A 310 -12.04 -7.02 -17.33
C GLN A 310 -12.74 -7.47 -16.04
N ASP A 311 -12.42 -8.68 -15.54
CA ASP A 311 -12.99 -9.21 -14.30
C ASP A 311 -12.56 -8.36 -13.08
N CYS A 312 -11.30 -7.88 -13.06
CA CYS A 312 -10.84 -6.96 -12.03
C CYS A 312 -11.51 -5.59 -12.10
N MET A 313 -11.82 -5.08 -13.30
CA MET A 313 -12.60 -3.83 -13.47
C MET A 313 -14.00 -3.98 -12.89
N ILE A 314 -14.69 -5.08 -13.22
CA ILE A 314 -16.01 -5.38 -12.67
C ILE A 314 -15.96 -5.47 -11.15
N LEU A 315 -14.99 -6.22 -10.61
CA LEU A 315 -14.83 -6.40 -9.16
C LEU A 315 -14.48 -5.07 -8.46
N SER A 316 -13.56 -4.28 -9.02
CA SER A 316 -13.15 -2.98 -8.47
C SER A 316 -14.31 -1.98 -8.45
N VAL A 317 -15.06 -1.88 -9.56
CA VAL A 317 -16.24 -1.00 -9.64
C VAL A 317 -17.33 -1.47 -8.67
N SER A 318 -17.61 -2.78 -8.60
CA SER A 318 -18.61 -3.32 -7.69
C SER A 318 -18.26 -3.06 -6.23
N VAL A 319 -17.02 -3.36 -5.82
CA VAL A 319 -16.53 -3.10 -4.45
C VAL A 319 -16.59 -1.61 -4.13
N SER A 320 -16.12 -0.74 -5.03
CA SER A 320 -16.12 0.70 -4.84
C SER A 320 -17.53 1.28 -4.71
N LEU A 321 -18.47 0.85 -5.56
CA LEU A 321 -19.85 1.31 -5.53
C LEU A 321 -20.58 0.82 -4.28
N ILE A 322 -20.45 -0.46 -3.93
CA ILE A 322 -21.06 -1.02 -2.72
C ILE A 322 -20.56 -0.27 -1.49
N MET A 323 -19.25 -0.13 -1.35
CA MET A 323 -18.66 0.60 -0.22
C MET A 323 -19.03 2.09 -0.26
N GLY A 324 -19.01 2.72 -1.44
CA GLY A 324 -19.38 4.13 -1.61
C GLY A 324 -20.82 4.40 -1.20
N ILE A 325 -21.77 3.55 -1.62
CA ILE A 325 -23.18 3.65 -1.20
C ILE A 325 -23.32 3.45 0.30
N LEU A 326 -22.67 2.42 0.88
CA LEU A 326 -22.72 2.17 2.33
C LEU A 326 -22.14 3.34 3.11
N VAL A 327 -20.99 3.87 2.69
CA VAL A 327 -20.36 5.02 3.35
C VAL A 327 -21.20 6.28 3.20
N TYR A 328 -21.86 6.50 2.05
CA TYR A 328 -22.71 7.66 1.85
C TYR A 328 -24.00 7.57 2.70
N VAL A 329 -24.65 6.41 2.73
CA VAL A 329 -25.92 6.19 3.48
C VAL A 329 -25.68 6.21 4.99
N PHE A 330 -24.62 5.55 5.47
CA PHE A 330 -24.26 5.50 6.89
C PHE A 330 -23.20 6.53 7.27
N GLY A 331 -22.99 7.55 6.43
CA GLY A 331 -21.97 8.58 6.62
C GLY A 331 -22.08 9.32 7.94
N PRO A 332 -23.27 9.84 8.33
CA PRO A 332 -23.44 10.50 9.62
C PRO A 332 -23.05 9.61 10.80
N GLU A 333 -23.51 8.34 10.82
CA GLU A 333 -23.21 7.39 11.89
C GLU A 333 -21.72 7.04 11.93
N LEU A 334 -21.09 6.90 10.77
CA LEU A 334 -19.64 6.63 10.67
C LEU A 334 -18.83 7.84 11.16
N LEU A 335 -19.24 9.06 10.84
CA LEU A 335 -18.59 10.29 11.31
C LEU A 335 -18.81 10.49 12.81
N HIS A 336 -19.98 10.12 13.35
CA HIS A 336 -20.27 10.16 14.80
C HIS A 336 -19.32 9.29 15.64
N ILE A 337 -18.69 8.28 15.05
CA ILE A 337 -17.62 7.50 15.73
C ILE A 337 -16.42 8.39 16.08
N TYR A 338 -16.17 9.44 15.29
CA TYR A 338 -15.00 10.32 15.41
C TYR A 338 -15.31 11.63 16.16
N THR A 339 -16.54 12.14 16.06
CA THR A 339 -16.95 13.42 16.64
C THR A 339 -18.43 13.43 16.98
N SER A 340 -18.80 14.26 17.99
CA SER A 340 -20.19 14.52 18.33
C SER A 340 -20.65 15.91 17.85
N GLU A 341 -19.79 16.68 17.18
CA GLU A 341 -20.09 18.04 16.73
C GLU A 341 -20.75 18.01 15.36
N GLU A 342 -22.00 18.48 15.28
CA GLU A 342 -22.81 18.45 14.05
C GLU A 342 -22.16 19.21 12.88
N ASP A 343 -21.53 20.36 13.15
CA ASP A 343 -20.87 21.18 12.14
C ASP A 343 -19.68 20.42 11.51
N VAL A 344 -18.95 19.63 12.31
CA VAL A 344 -17.85 18.77 11.85
C VAL A 344 -18.38 17.62 10.99
N ILE A 345 -19.51 17.02 11.40
CA ILE A 345 -20.18 15.95 10.65
C ILE A 345 -20.67 16.49 9.31
N GLN A 346 -21.25 17.68 9.26
CA GLN A 346 -21.70 18.30 8.03
C GLN A 346 -20.54 18.50 7.05
N CYS A 347 -19.42 19.08 7.50
CA CYS A 347 -18.22 19.22 6.68
C CYS A 347 -17.67 17.86 6.20
N GLY A 348 -17.70 16.82 7.06
CA GLY A 348 -17.33 15.47 6.69
C GLY A 348 -18.25 14.87 5.61
N MET A 349 -19.55 15.12 5.71
CA MET A 349 -20.54 14.68 4.73
C MET A 349 -20.37 15.39 3.37
N GLU A 350 -20.00 16.66 3.36
CA GLU A 350 -19.70 17.38 2.10
C GLU A 350 -18.62 16.65 1.30
N ILE A 351 -17.47 16.34 1.90
CA ILE A 351 -16.42 15.61 1.18
C ILE A 351 -16.87 14.18 0.79
N LEU A 352 -17.60 13.48 1.67
CA LEU A 352 -18.12 12.15 1.35
C LEU A 352 -19.06 12.19 0.14
N ALA A 353 -19.91 13.21 0.01
CA ALA A 353 -20.83 13.37 -1.11
C ALA A 353 -20.10 13.44 -2.46
N TYR A 354 -19.00 14.18 -2.57
CA TYR A 354 -18.24 14.32 -3.82
C TYR A 354 -17.38 13.11 -4.15
N THR A 355 -16.94 12.38 -3.14
CA THR A 355 -15.88 11.38 -3.32
C THR A 355 -16.40 9.95 -3.31
N THR A 356 -17.37 9.58 -2.47
CA THR A 356 -17.78 8.18 -2.29
C THR A 356 -18.40 7.56 -3.52
N LEU A 357 -19.32 8.27 -4.19
CA LEU A 357 -20.00 7.76 -5.40
C LEU A 357 -19.08 7.77 -6.63
N THR A 358 -18.05 8.59 -6.63
CA THR A 358 -17.06 8.67 -7.71
C THR A 358 -15.81 7.82 -7.43
N TYR A 359 -15.76 7.15 -6.28
CA TYR A 359 -14.58 6.39 -5.81
C TYR A 359 -14.16 5.25 -6.75
N PHE A 360 -15.09 4.73 -7.54
CA PHE A 360 -14.77 3.71 -8.54
C PHE A 360 -13.77 4.20 -9.59
N PHE A 361 -13.73 5.52 -9.89
CA PHE A 361 -12.67 6.08 -10.75
C PHE A 361 -11.29 6.00 -10.08
N CYS A 362 -11.21 6.19 -8.76
CA CYS A 362 -9.99 5.98 -8.00
C CYS A 362 -9.51 4.53 -8.14
N GLY A 363 -10.43 3.56 -8.00
CA GLY A 363 -10.11 2.14 -8.20
C GLY A 363 -9.63 1.82 -9.60
N LEU A 364 -10.31 2.33 -10.61
CA LEU A 364 -9.94 2.11 -12.00
C LEU A 364 -8.60 2.77 -12.36
N MET A 365 -8.33 3.99 -11.89
CA MET A 365 -7.05 4.66 -12.16
C MET A 365 -5.85 3.90 -11.58
N ASP A 366 -6.00 3.15 -10.48
CA ASP A 366 -4.94 2.33 -9.89
C ASP A 366 -4.86 0.92 -10.50
N LEU A 367 -5.97 0.41 -11.03
CA LEU A 367 -6.05 -0.93 -11.60
C LEU A 367 -5.19 -1.08 -12.87
N PHE A 368 -5.22 -0.09 -13.76
CA PHE A 368 -4.44 -0.11 -15.01
C PHE A 368 -2.93 -0.11 -14.76
N PRO A 369 -2.37 0.74 -13.89
CA PRO A 369 -0.99 0.62 -13.45
C PRO A 369 -0.67 -0.74 -12.84
N GLY A 370 -1.60 -1.35 -12.08
CA GLY A 370 -1.45 -2.70 -11.55
C GLY A 370 -1.26 -3.74 -12.65
N ALA A 371 -2.11 -3.72 -13.68
CA ALA A 371 -1.99 -4.59 -14.85
C ALA A 371 -0.68 -4.35 -15.63
N LEU A 372 -0.31 -3.09 -15.86
CA LEU A 372 0.92 -2.71 -16.55
C LEU A 372 2.17 -3.17 -15.79
N ARG A 373 2.17 -3.04 -14.46
CA ARG A 373 3.24 -3.59 -13.58
C ARG A 373 3.33 -5.10 -13.70
N GLY A 374 2.18 -5.80 -13.73
CA GLY A 374 2.13 -7.24 -13.96
C GLY A 374 2.81 -7.66 -15.27
N MET A 375 2.74 -6.83 -16.31
CA MET A 375 3.47 -7.00 -17.56
C MET A 375 4.93 -6.55 -17.52
N GLY A 376 5.40 -5.96 -16.41
CA GLY A 376 6.76 -5.45 -16.23
C GLY A 376 6.96 -3.99 -16.61
N HIS A 377 5.89 -3.26 -16.95
CA HIS A 377 5.92 -1.85 -17.30
C HIS A 377 5.43 -0.99 -16.12
N SER A 378 6.32 -0.32 -15.41
CA SER A 378 5.99 0.44 -14.19
C SER A 378 6.29 1.94 -14.32
N THR A 379 7.30 2.33 -15.10
CA THR A 379 7.77 3.74 -15.16
C THR A 379 6.75 4.64 -15.83
N VAL A 380 6.22 4.28 -17.00
CA VAL A 380 5.25 5.11 -17.71
C VAL A 380 3.95 5.30 -16.91
N PRO A 381 3.32 4.21 -16.37
CA PRO A 381 2.17 4.35 -15.48
C PRO A 381 2.43 5.24 -14.27
N MET A 382 3.61 5.17 -13.65
CA MET A 382 4.00 6.04 -12.54
C MET A 382 3.97 7.52 -12.97
N ILE A 383 4.62 7.86 -14.09
CA ILE A 383 4.68 9.24 -14.59
C ILE A 383 3.27 9.76 -14.86
N LEU A 384 2.43 8.97 -15.52
CA LEU A 384 1.06 9.34 -15.82
C LEU A 384 0.19 9.53 -14.58
N SER A 385 0.37 8.68 -13.55
CA SER A 385 -0.31 8.85 -12.26
C SER A 385 0.16 10.12 -11.54
N ILE A 386 1.45 10.41 -11.55
CA ILE A 386 1.99 11.63 -10.93
C ILE A 386 1.46 12.86 -11.67
N VAL A 387 1.55 12.90 -12.99
CA VAL A 387 1.08 14.05 -13.78
C VAL A 387 -0.43 14.21 -13.66
N GLY A 388 -1.20 13.15 -13.82
CA GLY A 388 -2.65 13.19 -13.78
C GLY A 388 -3.22 13.50 -12.40
N THR A 389 -2.71 12.84 -11.34
CA THR A 389 -3.24 13.04 -9.99
C THR A 389 -2.58 14.23 -9.31
N VAL A 390 -1.26 14.23 -9.19
CA VAL A 390 -0.53 15.27 -8.44
C VAL A 390 -0.44 16.56 -9.23
N GLY A 391 -0.12 16.48 -10.52
CA GLY A 391 -0.04 17.64 -11.40
C GLY A 391 -1.36 18.42 -11.48
N LEU A 392 -2.48 17.71 -11.71
CA LEU A 392 -3.79 18.37 -11.72
C LEU A 392 -4.14 18.99 -10.37
N ARG A 393 -3.87 18.32 -9.25
CA ARG A 393 -4.15 18.87 -7.92
C ARG A 393 -3.31 20.10 -7.60
N ILE A 394 -2.04 20.14 -8.01
CA ILE A 394 -1.19 21.32 -7.89
C ILE A 394 -1.78 22.48 -8.72
N VAL A 395 -2.12 22.25 -9.99
CA VAL A 395 -2.78 23.25 -10.83
C VAL A 395 -4.09 23.71 -10.19
N TRP A 396 -4.89 22.79 -9.67
CA TRP A 396 -6.16 23.11 -9.02
C TRP A 396 -5.97 24.01 -7.79
N ILE A 397 -5.07 23.66 -6.89
CA ILE A 397 -4.82 24.40 -5.64
C ILE A 397 -4.23 25.77 -5.90
N PHE A 398 -3.27 25.90 -6.82
CA PHE A 398 -2.55 27.15 -7.01
C PHE A 398 -3.16 28.08 -8.07
N LEU A 399 -3.86 27.55 -9.09
CA LEU A 399 -4.41 28.35 -10.17
C LEU A 399 -5.93 28.49 -10.14
N LEU A 400 -6.68 27.44 -9.80
CA LEU A 400 -8.14 27.45 -9.86
C LEU A 400 -8.78 27.82 -8.52
N PHE A 401 -8.32 27.21 -7.43
CA PHE A 401 -8.85 27.39 -6.09
C PHE A 401 -8.81 28.84 -5.57
N PRO A 402 -7.79 29.69 -5.87
CA PRO A 402 -7.81 31.09 -5.47
C PRO A 402 -8.98 31.92 -6.04
N HIS A 403 -9.57 31.48 -7.17
CA HIS A 403 -10.71 32.16 -7.80
C HIS A 403 -12.07 31.74 -7.21
N ASN A 404 -12.12 30.55 -6.61
CA ASN A 404 -13.34 30.06 -5.95
C ASN A 404 -12.95 29.30 -4.68
N ARG A 405 -12.82 30.03 -3.56
CA ARG A 405 -12.44 29.49 -2.27
C ARG A 405 -13.64 28.87 -1.55
N SER A 406 -14.08 27.69 -1.99
CA SER A 406 -15.08 26.87 -1.32
C SER A 406 -14.56 25.46 -1.09
N LEU A 407 -15.04 24.77 -0.05
CA LEU A 407 -14.71 23.37 0.22
C LEU A 407 -15.19 22.46 -0.90
N ASP A 408 -16.40 22.70 -1.40
CA ASP A 408 -16.95 21.96 -2.55
C ASP A 408 -16.03 21.99 -3.76
N PHE A 409 -15.56 23.19 -4.12
CA PHE A 409 -14.68 23.36 -5.27
C PHE A 409 -13.33 22.67 -5.04
N LEU A 410 -12.83 22.65 -3.82
CA LEU A 410 -11.61 21.92 -3.46
C LEU A 410 -11.84 20.41 -3.58
N PHE A 411 -12.97 19.88 -3.12
CA PHE A 411 -13.26 18.46 -3.11
C PHE A 411 -13.55 17.89 -4.51
N ILE A 412 -14.04 18.68 -5.45
CA ILE A 412 -14.19 18.31 -6.88
C ILE A 412 -12.83 17.97 -7.50
N SER A 413 -11.72 18.46 -6.97
CA SER A 413 -10.37 18.10 -7.44
C SER A 413 -10.07 16.59 -7.34
N TYR A 414 -10.71 15.86 -6.41
CA TYR A 414 -10.56 14.41 -6.28
C TYR A 414 -11.09 13.66 -7.50
N PRO A 415 -12.41 13.71 -7.81
CA PRO A 415 -12.95 13.02 -8.98
C PRO A 415 -12.34 13.54 -10.28
N ALA A 416 -12.06 14.84 -10.40
CA ALA A 416 -11.41 15.40 -11.60
C ALA A 416 -10.02 14.77 -11.84
N SER A 417 -9.20 14.66 -10.79
CA SER A 417 -7.87 14.04 -10.90
C SER A 417 -7.94 12.53 -11.17
N TRP A 418 -8.90 11.82 -10.59
CA TRP A 418 -9.10 10.40 -10.84
C TRP A 418 -9.54 10.10 -12.27
N ILE A 419 -10.50 10.87 -12.78
CA ILE A 419 -11.00 10.71 -14.18
C ILE A 419 -9.88 11.02 -15.18
N LEU A 420 -9.16 12.14 -15.02
CA LEU A 420 -8.04 12.47 -15.91
C LEU A 420 -6.98 11.37 -15.91
N THR A 421 -6.55 10.94 -14.71
CA THR A 421 -5.54 9.89 -14.58
C THR A 421 -6.01 8.58 -15.20
N PHE A 422 -7.26 8.20 -14.97
CA PHE A 422 -7.88 7.01 -15.55
C PHE A 422 -7.85 7.03 -17.09
N ILE A 423 -8.23 8.14 -17.71
CA ILE A 423 -8.18 8.31 -19.18
C ILE A 423 -6.75 8.15 -19.70
N MET A 424 -5.78 8.81 -19.05
CA MET A 424 -4.36 8.69 -19.41
C MET A 424 -3.85 7.25 -19.30
N GLN A 425 -4.26 6.52 -18.25
CA GLN A 425 -3.87 5.14 -18.02
C GLN A 425 -4.48 4.16 -19.02
N ILE A 426 -5.73 4.35 -19.43
CA ILE A 426 -6.37 3.55 -20.51
C ILE A 426 -5.59 3.71 -21.81
N ILE A 427 -5.27 4.94 -22.19
CA ILE A 427 -4.52 5.23 -23.42
C ILE A 427 -3.14 4.53 -23.36
N CYS A 428 -2.43 4.67 -22.26
CA CYS A 428 -1.15 4.00 -22.04
C CYS A 428 -1.30 2.48 -22.15
N PHE A 429 -2.29 1.91 -21.46
CA PHE A 429 -2.55 0.47 -21.48
C PHE A 429 -2.80 -0.04 -22.90
N TYR A 430 -3.60 0.67 -23.71
CA TYR A 430 -3.87 0.29 -25.09
C TYR A 430 -2.57 0.14 -25.91
N PHE A 431 -1.66 1.11 -25.82
CA PHE A 431 -0.39 1.06 -26.56
C PHE A 431 0.55 -0.03 -26.06
N VAL A 432 0.72 -0.13 -24.75
CA VAL A 432 1.60 -1.16 -24.14
C VAL A 432 1.06 -2.56 -24.42
N ARG A 433 -0.25 -2.79 -24.24
CA ARG A 433 -0.90 -4.06 -24.55
C ARG A 433 -0.64 -4.50 -26.00
N LYS A 434 -0.80 -3.58 -26.96
CA LYS A 434 -0.57 -3.87 -28.39
C LYS A 434 0.87 -4.31 -28.66
N LYS A 435 1.83 -3.67 -27.99
CA LYS A 435 3.27 -4.04 -28.07
C LYS A 435 3.51 -5.42 -27.46
N VAL A 436 3.07 -5.64 -26.24
CA VAL A 436 3.22 -6.88 -25.49
C VAL A 436 2.58 -8.07 -26.23
N HIS A 437 1.38 -7.90 -26.79
CA HIS A 437 0.73 -8.97 -27.55
C HIS A 437 1.50 -9.36 -28.82
N ARG A 438 2.17 -8.40 -29.47
CA ARG A 438 3.03 -8.70 -30.64
C ARG A 438 4.26 -9.49 -30.24
N GLU A 439 4.93 -9.07 -29.15
CA GLU A 439 6.13 -9.74 -28.62
C GLU A 439 5.82 -11.17 -28.17
N LEU A 440 4.72 -11.39 -27.45
CA LEU A 440 4.31 -12.73 -27.02
C LEU A 440 3.91 -13.63 -28.21
N LYS A 441 3.25 -13.08 -29.23
CA LYS A 441 2.94 -13.85 -30.44
C LYS A 441 4.19 -14.29 -31.19
N SER A 442 5.19 -13.43 -31.32
CA SER A 442 6.44 -13.77 -32.02
C SER A 442 7.23 -14.86 -31.28
N LEU A 443 7.23 -14.85 -29.94
CA LEU A 443 7.88 -15.87 -29.14
C LEU A 443 7.20 -17.24 -29.27
N VAL A 444 5.88 -17.31 -29.22
CA VAL A 444 5.12 -18.56 -29.40
C VAL A 444 5.30 -19.14 -30.80
N SER A 445 5.36 -18.30 -31.84
CA SER A 445 5.59 -18.77 -33.21
C SER A 445 7.02 -19.27 -33.43
N SER A 446 8.01 -18.73 -32.76
CA SER A 446 9.41 -19.22 -32.84
C SER A 446 9.63 -20.55 -32.11
N GLU A 447 8.93 -20.77 -30.98
CA GLU A 447 8.98 -22.07 -30.25
C GLU A 447 8.23 -23.21 -30.98
N GLN A 448 7.26 -22.90 -31.83
CA GLN A 448 6.56 -23.91 -32.66
C GLN A 448 7.34 -24.30 -33.94
N GLN A 449 8.38 -23.54 -34.31
CA GLN A 449 9.24 -23.80 -35.47
C GLN A 449 10.59 -24.46 -35.09
N SER A 450 10.93 -24.51 -33.81
CA SER A 450 12.08 -25.22 -33.25
C SER A 450 11.68 -26.58 -32.70
#